data_cd36bf952dd06773163907912173f960
#
_entry.id   cd36bf952dd06773163907912173f960
#
_cell.length_a   1.000
_cell.length_b   1.000
_cell.length_c   1.000
_cell.angle_alpha   90.00
_cell.angle_beta   90.00
_cell.angle_gamma   90.00
#
_symmetry.space_group_name_H-M   'P 1'
#
loop_
_entity.id
_entity.type
_entity.pdbx_description
1 polymer ?
#
loop_
_entity_poly.entity_id
_entity_poly.type
_entity_poly.pdbx_seq_one_letter_code
_entity_poly.pdbx_strand_id
1 'polypeptide(L)'
;VLTLTATPIPRTLHMSLVGIRDMSLLEEPPVDRRAIQTYVMEYDKELAREAIARELSRQGQVYYVYNRVKDIEQFAAEVQSLVPGARVEYAHGQMDGRTLEDIMYRFNKKEIDVLVCTTIIETGLDIPNANTIIIHDADNFGLAQLYQLRGRVGRSDRSAFAFMFYRRNRLISEVAEKRLRAIKEYLSLIHISEPTRLR
;
A
#
# COMPACT_ATOMS: atom_id res chain seq x y z
N VAL A 1 25.31 -3.94 -16.39
CA VAL A 1 24.10 -3.19 -15.99
C VAL A 1 23.43 -3.95 -14.86
N LEU A 2 23.33 -3.33 -13.68
CA LEU A 2 22.61 -3.87 -12.52
C LEU A 2 21.11 -3.57 -12.68
N THR A 3 20.28 -4.58 -12.45
CA THR A 3 18.81 -4.43 -12.43
C THR A 3 18.31 -4.92 -11.08
N LEU A 4 17.57 -4.07 -10.36
CA LEU A 4 16.94 -4.40 -9.10
C LEU A 4 15.43 -4.47 -9.31
N THR A 5 14.78 -5.45 -8.69
CA THR A 5 13.32 -5.58 -8.70
C THR A 5 12.83 -6.15 -7.39
N ALA A 6 11.78 -5.54 -6.84
CA ALA A 6 11.11 -6.04 -5.64
C ALA A 6 10.14 -7.20 -5.94
N THR A 7 9.72 -7.35 -7.20
CA THR A 7 8.87 -8.44 -7.68
C THR A 7 9.54 -9.12 -8.87
N PRO A 8 9.46 -10.46 -8.98
CA PRO A 8 10.03 -11.17 -10.11
C PRO A 8 9.40 -10.68 -11.43
N ILE A 9 10.19 -10.02 -12.28
CA ILE A 9 9.76 -9.63 -13.61
C ILE A 9 10.08 -10.82 -14.52
N PRO A 10 9.09 -11.44 -15.19
CA PRO A 10 9.29 -12.67 -15.98
C PRO A 10 10.46 -12.57 -16.97
N ARG A 11 10.61 -11.42 -17.62
CA ARG A 11 11.71 -11.18 -18.57
C ARG A 11 13.09 -11.18 -17.89
N THR A 12 13.23 -10.51 -16.74
CA THR A 12 14.50 -10.42 -16.00
C THR A 12 14.87 -11.78 -15.41
N LEU A 13 13.89 -12.49 -14.86
CA LEU A 13 14.04 -13.84 -14.34
C LEU A 13 14.45 -14.81 -15.47
N HIS A 14 13.80 -14.73 -16.63
CA HIS A 14 14.15 -15.55 -17.79
C HIS A 14 15.59 -15.31 -18.24
N MET A 15 16.06 -14.06 -18.29
CA MET A 15 17.44 -13.72 -18.63
C MET A 15 18.47 -14.29 -17.65
N SER A 16 18.12 -14.41 -16.37
CA SER A 16 18.96 -15.06 -15.35
C SER A 16 18.99 -16.57 -15.53
N LEU A 17 17.84 -17.19 -15.74
CA LEU A 17 17.71 -18.63 -15.93
C LEU A 17 18.46 -19.14 -17.19
N VAL A 18 18.57 -18.30 -18.23
CA VAL A 18 19.34 -18.62 -19.46
C VAL A 18 20.83 -18.27 -19.31
N GLY A 19 21.30 -17.85 -18.13
CA GLY A 19 22.72 -17.56 -17.89
C GLY A 19 23.24 -16.26 -18.50
N ILE A 20 22.35 -15.36 -18.98
CA ILE A 20 22.73 -14.06 -19.56
C ILE A 20 23.09 -13.05 -18.47
N ARG A 21 22.57 -13.26 -17.24
CA ARG A 21 22.84 -12.41 -16.05
C ARG A 21 22.94 -13.25 -14.79
N ASP A 22 23.86 -12.87 -13.92
CA ASP A 22 23.93 -13.39 -12.57
C ASP A 22 22.76 -12.86 -11.74
N MET A 23 22.24 -13.69 -10.85
CA MET A 23 21.14 -13.37 -9.95
C MET A 23 21.57 -13.54 -8.50
N SER A 24 21.37 -12.50 -7.70
CA SER A 24 21.47 -12.56 -6.25
C SER A 24 20.08 -12.39 -5.65
N LEU A 25 19.72 -13.28 -4.74
CA LEU A 25 18.50 -13.22 -3.97
C LEU A 25 18.79 -12.56 -2.61
N LEU A 26 17.97 -11.58 -2.24
CA LEU A 26 17.96 -11.02 -0.90
C LEU A 26 16.91 -11.80 -0.09
N GLU A 27 17.35 -12.77 0.68
CA GLU A 27 16.45 -13.70 1.40
C GLU A 27 16.08 -13.19 2.80
N GLU A 28 16.93 -12.37 3.41
CA GLU A 28 16.69 -11.86 4.75
C GLU A 28 16.05 -10.47 4.72
N PRO A 29 14.85 -10.30 5.34
CA PRO A 29 14.31 -8.97 5.55
C PRO A 29 15.15 -8.21 6.59
N PRO A 30 15.16 -6.86 6.56
CA PRO A 30 15.79 -6.08 7.62
C PRO A 30 15.27 -6.47 9.00
N VAL A 31 16.16 -6.62 9.97
CA VAL A 31 15.91 -7.18 11.31
C VAL A 31 14.78 -6.46 12.09
N ASP A 32 14.52 -5.19 11.79
CA ASP A 32 13.52 -4.36 12.50
C ASP A 32 12.16 -4.24 11.80
N ARG A 33 11.90 -5.03 10.75
CA ARG A 33 10.66 -4.91 9.99
C ARG A 33 9.54 -5.73 10.62
N ARG A 34 8.56 -5.07 11.23
CA ARG A 34 7.36 -5.74 11.73
C ARG A 34 6.45 -6.17 10.58
N ALA A 35 5.80 -7.33 10.76
CA ALA A 35 4.84 -7.84 9.79
C ALA A 35 3.67 -6.86 9.59
N ILE A 36 3.33 -6.59 8.33
CA ILE A 36 2.20 -5.72 7.98
C ILE A 36 0.91 -6.51 8.12
N GLN A 37 0.06 -6.12 9.06
CA GLN A 37 -1.26 -6.75 9.24
C GLN A 37 -2.15 -6.37 8.06
N THR A 38 -2.60 -7.37 7.30
CA THR A 38 -3.34 -7.16 6.06
C THR A 38 -4.76 -7.67 6.19
N TYR A 39 -5.72 -6.79 5.85
CA TYR A 39 -7.15 -7.06 5.87
C TYR A 39 -7.72 -6.92 4.46
N VAL A 40 -8.46 -7.93 4.01
CA VAL A 40 -9.15 -7.93 2.72
C VAL A 40 -10.64 -8.06 3.01
N MET A 41 -11.43 -7.04 2.70
CA MET A 41 -12.84 -6.97 3.06
C MET A 41 -13.66 -6.08 2.12
N GLU A 42 -14.98 -6.18 2.20
CA GLU A 42 -15.87 -5.25 1.52
C GLU A 42 -15.65 -3.82 2.01
N TYR A 43 -15.83 -2.85 1.09
CA TYR A 43 -15.72 -1.44 1.44
C TYR A 43 -16.81 -1.03 2.42
N ASP A 44 -16.38 -0.48 3.52
CA ASP A 44 -17.23 0.13 4.54
C ASP A 44 -16.63 1.46 4.96
N LYS A 45 -17.44 2.53 4.92
CA LYS A 45 -17.00 3.89 5.26
C LYS A 45 -16.58 4.01 6.72
N GLU A 46 -17.28 3.33 7.62
CA GLU A 46 -16.97 3.39 9.06
C GLU A 46 -15.65 2.69 9.36
N LEU A 47 -15.41 1.54 8.74
CA LEU A 47 -14.11 0.86 8.89
C LEU A 47 -12.96 1.70 8.32
N ALA A 48 -13.16 2.37 7.18
CA ALA A 48 -12.16 3.27 6.63
C ALA A 48 -11.90 4.45 7.58
N ARG A 49 -12.96 5.06 8.13
CA ARG A 49 -12.87 6.12 9.16
C ARG A 49 -12.10 5.65 10.38
N GLU A 50 -12.44 4.48 10.91
CA GLU A 50 -11.78 3.91 12.10
C GLU A 50 -10.30 3.62 11.84
N ALA A 51 -9.96 3.07 10.67
CA ALA A 51 -8.58 2.82 10.29
C ALA A 51 -7.76 4.12 10.25
N ILE A 52 -8.32 5.19 9.67
CA ILE A 52 -7.68 6.51 9.63
C ILE A 52 -7.56 7.07 11.06
N ALA A 53 -8.65 7.12 11.81
CA ALA A 53 -8.68 7.67 13.17
C ALA A 53 -7.67 6.96 14.09
N ARG A 54 -7.57 5.65 13.99
CA ARG A 54 -6.58 4.84 14.73
C ARG A 54 -5.15 5.22 14.39
N GLU A 55 -4.84 5.44 13.11
CA GLU A 55 -3.50 5.86 12.71
C GLU A 55 -3.18 7.26 13.22
N LEU A 56 -4.12 8.19 13.10
CA LEU A 56 -3.94 9.57 13.55
C LEU A 56 -3.80 9.65 15.08
N SER A 57 -4.53 8.84 15.86
CA SER A 57 -4.44 8.82 17.32
C SER A 57 -3.04 8.46 17.81
N ARG A 58 -2.27 7.72 17.02
CA ARG A 58 -0.87 7.38 17.31
C ARG A 58 0.14 8.26 16.56
N GLN A 59 -0.32 9.40 16.02
CA GLN A 59 0.48 10.36 15.27
C GLN A 59 1.16 9.79 14.02
N GLY A 60 0.56 8.77 13.42
CA GLY A 60 0.95 8.21 12.13
C GLY A 60 0.26 8.91 10.97
N GLN A 61 0.60 8.51 9.76
CA GLN A 61 0.04 9.01 8.52
C GLN A 61 -0.55 7.86 7.69
N VAL A 62 -1.48 8.19 6.83
CA VAL A 62 -2.22 7.23 6.02
C VAL A 62 -2.02 7.48 4.54
N TYR A 63 -1.65 6.43 3.79
CA TYR A 63 -1.85 6.39 2.35
C TYR A 63 -3.25 5.87 2.04
N TYR A 64 -4.01 6.64 1.26
CA TYR A 64 -5.29 6.18 0.73
C TYR A 64 -5.21 6.06 -0.79
N VAL A 65 -5.04 4.84 -1.28
CA VAL A 65 -4.89 4.58 -2.72
C VAL A 65 -6.27 4.54 -3.37
N TYR A 66 -6.48 5.47 -4.31
CA TYR A 66 -7.68 5.63 -5.10
C TYR A 66 -7.31 5.81 -6.57
N ASN A 67 -7.44 4.74 -7.37
CA ASN A 67 -6.87 4.72 -8.73
C ASN A 67 -7.81 5.30 -9.80
N ARG A 68 -8.37 6.48 -9.55
CA ARG A 68 -9.20 7.22 -10.50
C ARG A 68 -8.87 8.70 -10.45
N VAL A 69 -8.15 9.18 -11.46
CA VAL A 69 -7.72 10.58 -11.53
C VAL A 69 -8.89 11.56 -11.63
N LYS A 70 -9.97 11.18 -12.36
CA LYS A 70 -11.08 12.09 -12.70
C LYS A 70 -11.87 12.60 -11.49
N ASP A 71 -11.99 11.80 -10.46
CA ASP A 71 -12.82 12.04 -9.28
C ASP A 71 -12.02 11.98 -7.96
N ILE A 72 -10.68 11.98 -8.03
CA ILE A 72 -9.81 11.88 -6.86
C ILE A 72 -9.97 13.07 -5.91
N GLU A 73 -10.16 14.27 -6.43
CA GLU A 73 -10.38 15.49 -5.65
C GLU A 73 -11.69 15.39 -4.84
N GLN A 74 -12.78 14.98 -5.52
CA GLN A 74 -14.06 14.76 -4.86
C GLN A 74 -13.95 13.66 -3.80
N PHE A 75 -13.25 12.57 -4.11
CA PHE A 75 -13.02 11.49 -3.17
C PHE A 75 -12.18 11.94 -1.96
N ALA A 76 -11.17 12.78 -2.15
CA ALA A 76 -10.41 13.37 -1.06
C ALA A 76 -11.29 14.26 -0.15
N ALA A 77 -12.23 15.03 -0.73
CA ALA A 77 -13.21 15.78 0.04
C ALA A 77 -14.16 14.87 0.84
N GLU A 78 -14.56 13.72 0.28
CA GLU A 78 -15.33 12.71 1.01
C GLU A 78 -14.52 12.15 2.20
N VAL A 79 -13.25 11.80 1.99
CA VAL A 79 -12.36 11.34 3.07
C VAL A 79 -12.19 12.43 4.13
N GLN A 80 -12.00 13.69 3.73
CA GLN A 80 -11.94 14.83 4.66
C GLN A 80 -13.20 14.93 5.54
N SER A 81 -14.37 14.67 4.96
CA SER A 81 -15.64 14.72 5.71
C SER A 81 -15.80 13.55 6.69
N LEU A 82 -15.16 12.41 6.44
CA LEU A 82 -15.14 11.26 7.36
C LEU A 82 -14.27 11.54 8.61
N VAL A 83 -13.23 12.34 8.44
CA VAL A 83 -12.26 12.66 9.49
C VAL A 83 -12.00 14.17 9.54
N PRO A 84 -12.95 14.99 10.03
CA PRO A 84 -12.92 16.45 9.92
C PRO A 84 -11.68 17.11 10.57
N GLY A 85 -11.06 16.44 11.53
CA GLY A 85 -9.85 16.94 12.20
C GLY A 85 -8.53 16.61 11.49
N ALA A 86 -8.56 15.81 10.41
CA ALA A 86 -7.37 15.43 9.66
C ALA A 86 -7.07 16.43 8.55
N ARG A 87 -5.81 16.54 8.17
CA ARG A 87 -5.36 17.29 6.99
C ARG A 87 -5.26 16.32 5.83
N VAL A 88 -6.24 16.35 4.94
CA VAL A 88 -6.33 15.48 3.77
C VAL A 88 -5.88 16.23 2.53
N GLU A 89 -5.01 15.61 1.74
CA GLU A 89 -4.55 16.14 0.46
C GLU A 89 -4.61 15.02 -0.58
N TYR A 90 -4.61 15.37 -1.87
CA TYR A 90 -4.60 14.37 -2.93
C TYR A 90 -3.45 14.58 -3.91
N ALA A 91 -3.01 13.48 -4.55
CA ALA A 91 -1.96 13.51 -5.53
C ALA A 91 -2.15 12.44 -6.63
N HIS A 92 -1.85 12.79 -7.88
CA HIS A 92 -1.92 11.86 -9.00
C HIS A 92 -0.85 12.16 -10.06
N GLY A 93 -0.53 11.17 -10.89
CA GLY A 93 0.56 11.26 -11.85
C GLY A 93 0.36 12.22 -13.03
N GLN A 94 -0.80 12.88 -13.15
CA GLN A 94 -1.06 13.92 -14.15
C GLN A 94 -0.84 15.35 -13.62
N MET A 95 -0.52 15.49 -12.32
CA MET A 95 -0.09 16.76 -11.75
C MET A 95 1.29 17.14 -12.30
N ASP A 96 1.56 18.44 -12.35
CA ASP A 96 2.92 18.88 -12.67
C ASP A 96 3.92 18.47 -11.58
N GLY A 97 5.18 18.26 -11.99
CA GLY A 97 6.20 17.69 -11.12
C GLY A 97 6.45 18.50 -9.85
N ARG A 98 6.36 19.84 -9.92
CA ARG A 98 6.60 20.71 -8.77
C ARG A 98 5.51 20.61 -7.73
N THR A 99 4.24 20.59 -8.16
CA THR A 99 3.09 20.40 -7.28
C THR A 99 3.18 19.03 -6.60
N LEU A 100 3.51 17.98 -7.35
CA LEU A 100 3.66 16.65 -6.79
C LEU A 100 4.80 16.58 -5.75
N GLU A 101 5.95 17.16 -6.06
CA GLU A 101 7.10 17.24 -5.13
C GLU A 101 6.74 18.01 -3.85
N ASP A 102 6.02 19.13 -3.96
CA ASP A 102 5.57 19.91 -2.81
C ASP A 102 4.63 19.10 -1.90
N ILE A 103 3.63 18.45 -2.47
CA ILE A 103 2.70 17.59 -1.71
C ILE A 103 3.48 16.47 -1.00
N MET A 104 4.38 15.81 -1.69
CA MET A 104 5.18 14.73 -1.10
C MET A 104 6.13 15.23 -0.01
N TYR A 105 6.71 16.41 -0.20
CA TYR A 105 7.54 17.07 0.82
C TYR A 105 6.72 17.40 2.08
N ARG A 106 5.55 18.02 1.92
CA ARG A 106 4.63 18.34 3.03
C ARG A 106 4.14 17.08 3.74
N PHE A 107 3.85 16.01 2.99
CA PHE A 107 3.49 14.72 3.57
C PHE A 107 4.64 14.14 4.40
N ASN A 108 5.87 14.19 3.90
CA ASN A 108 7.05 13.75 4.66
C ASN A 108 7.30 14.61 5.92
N LYS A 109 6.98 15.91 5.86
CA LYS A 109 7.06 16.85 7.01
C LYS A 109 5.90 16.70 8.00
N LYS A 110 5.00 15.74 7.80
CA LYS A 110 3.80 15.53 8.63
C LYS A 110 2.82 16.71 8.62
N GLU A 111 2.82 17.50 7.57
CA GLU A 111 1.86 18.58 7.36
C GLU A 111 0.54 18.07 6.76
N ILE A 112 0.55 16.85 6.23
CA ILE A 112 -0.58 16.12 5.69
C ILE A 112 -0.72 14.82 6.47
N ASP A 113 -1.93 14.52 6.93
CA ASP A 113 -2.23 13.33 7.74
C ASP A 113 -2.68 12.15 6.86
N VAL A 114 -3.46 12.44 5.82
CA VAL A 114 -3.97 11.45 4.87
C VAL A 114 -3.66 11.90 3.46
N LEU A 115 -2.91 11.12 2.73
CA LEU A 115 -2.64 11.36 1.32
C LEU A 115 -3.49 10.41 0.46
N VAL A 116 -4.50 10.97 -0.21
CA VAL A 116 -5.29 10.27 -1.23
C VAL A 116 -4.50 10.29 -2.53
N CYS A 117 -4.15 9.14 -3.07
CA CYS A 117 -3.26 9.09 -4.23
C CYS A 117 -3.58 7.94 -5.19
N THR A 118 -3.19 8.11 -6.43
CA THR A 118 -3.13 7.01 -7.39
C THR A 118 -1.90 6.12 -7.11
N THR A 119 -1.56 5.22 -8.01
CA THR A 119 -0.39 4.34 -7.89
C THR A 119 0.97 5.06 -7.95
N ILE A 120 1.00 6.40 -7.96
CA ILE A 120 2.24 7.21 -7.97
C ILE A 120 3.18 6.88 -6.80
N ILE A 121 2.63 6.41 -5.68
CA ILE A 121 3.44 5.99 -4.52
C ILE A 121 4.36 4.80 -4.81
N GLU A 122 4.17 4.11 -5.95
CA GLU A 122 5.09 3.06 -6.41
C GLU A 122 6.49 3.62 -6.73
N THR A 123 6.63 4.92 -6.96
CA THR A 123 7.87 5.58 -7.41
C THR A 123 8.93 5.86 -6.32
N GLY A 124 8.82 5.26 -5.14
CA GLY A 124 10.01 5.08 -4.30
C GLY A 124 10.26 6.07 -3.19
N LEU A 125 9.36 7.02 -2.89
CA LEU A 125 9.51 7.85 -1.69
C LEU A 125 9.28 7.01 -0.42
N ASP A 126 10.24 7.07 0.48
CA ASP A 126 10.18 6.44 1.78
C ASP A 126 9.60 7.41 2.81
N ILE A 127 8.40 7.11 3.31
CA ILE A 127 7.74 7.88 4.36
C ILE A 127 7.60 7.00 5.62
N PRO A 128 8.57 7.04 6.53
CA PRO A 128 8.60 6.14 7.69
C PRO A 128 7.39 6.27 8.62
N ASN A 129 6.73 7.42 8.62
CA ASN A 129 5.57 7.69 9.47
C ASN A 129 4.24 7.20 8.87
N ALA A 130 4.21 6.82 7.59
CA ALA A 130 3.05 6.22 6.94
C ALA A 130 2.99 4.72 7.28
N ASN A 131 2.22 4.36 8.30
CA ASN A 131 2.11 2.98 8.78
C ASN A 131 0.75 2.34 8.47
N THR A 132 -0.17 3.07 7.88
CA THR A 132 -1.44 2.53 7.39
C THR A 132 -1.61 2.84 5.91
N ILE A 133 -1.96 1.82 5.12
CA ILE A 133 -2.37 1.97 3.74
C ILE A 133 -3.79 1.42 3.56
N ILE A 134 -4.63 2.20 2.91
CA ILE A 134 -5.98 1.81 2.50
C ILE A 134 -6.00 1.77 0.97
N ILE A 135 -6.41 0.65 0.39
CA ILE A 135 -6.51 0.48 -1.06
C ILE A 135 -7.98 0.32 -1.41
N HIS A 136 -8.52 1.34 -2.07
CA HIS A 136 -9.89 1.35 -2.57
C HIS A 136 -9.99 0.55 -3.87
N ASP A 137 -11.08 -0.21 -4.07
CA ASP A 137 -11.28 -1.04 -5.25
C ASP A 137 -10.10 -2.00 -5.52
N ALA A 138 -9.61 -2.68 -4.48
CA ALA A 138 -8.46 -3.60 -4.56
C ALA A 138 -8.65 -4.71 -5.60
N ASP A 139 -9.90 -5.06 -5.93
CA ASP A 139 -10.28 -5.99 -7.01
C ASP A 139 -9.83 -5.54 -8.42
N ASN A 140 -9.55 -4.26 -8.60
CA ASN A 140 -9.06 -3.71 -9.87
C ASN A 140 -7.52 -3.76 -10.02
N PHE A 141 -6.80 -4.15 -8.98
CA PHE A 141 -5.33 -4.21 -9.00
C PHE A 141 -4.80 -5.61 -9.27
N GLY A 142 -3.65 -5.69 -9.90
CA GLY A 142 -2.89 -6.94 -10.02
C GLY A 142 -2.25 -7.34 -8.68
N LEU A 143 -2.00 -8.65 -8.51
CA LEU A 143 -1.38 -9.18 -7.29
C LEU A 143 -0.04 -8.51 -6.98
N ALA A 144 0.82 -8.35 -7.99
CA ALA A 144 2.13 -7.71 -7.84
C ALA A 144 2.00 -6.24 -7.41
N GLN A 145 1.00 -5.51 -7.94
CA GLN A 145 0.75 -4.13 -7.55
C GLN A 145 0.29 -4.03 -6.09
N LEU A 146 -0.64 -4.88 -5.67
CA LEU A 146 -1.11 -4.90 -4.28
C LEU A 146 0.04 -5.22 -3.31
N TYR A 147 0.93 -6.13 -3.70
CA TYR A 147 2.12 -6.44 -2.91
C TYR A 147 3.08 -5.25 -2.81
N GLN A 148 3.33 -4.54 -3.91
CA GLN A 148 4.18 -3.35 -3.95
C GLN A 148 3.59 -2.20 -3.13
N LEU A 149 2.27 -1.94 -3.28
CA LEU A 149 1.55 -0.93 -2.51
C LEU A 149 1.60 -1.23 -1.01
N ARG A 150 1.32 -2.49 -0.63
CA ARG A 150 1.45 -2.93 0.76
C ARG A 150 2.84 -2.68 1.32
N GLY A 151 3.88 -2.88 0.52
CA GLY A 151 5.28 -2.66 0.89
C GLY A 151 5.67 -1.19 1.10
N ARG A 152 4.75 -0.24 0.87
CA ARG A 152 4.99 1.19 1.12
C ARG A 152 4.82 1.59 2.58
N VAL A 153 4.21 0.75 3.39
CA VAL A 153 4.09 0.94 4.84
C VAL A 153 4.94 -0.08 5.59
N GLY A 154 5.07 0.10 6.91
CA GLY A 154 5.86 -0.80 7.76
C GLY A 154 7.37 -0.62 7.61
N ARG A 155 7.80 0.65 7.48
CA ARG A 155 9.21 1.03 7.40
C ARG A 155 9.71 1.68 8.69
N SER A 156 8.96 1.52 9.76
CA SER A 156 9.30 1.95 11.11
C SER A 156 9.13 0.78 12.09
N ASP A 157 9.51 1.00 13.34
CA ASP A 157 9.32 0.07 14.45
C ASP A 157 7.85 -0.09 14.89
N ARG A 158 6.94 0.70 14.28
CA ARG A 158 5.50 0.67 14.59
C ARG A 158 4.78 -0.42 13.79
N SER A 159 3.72 -0.95 14.37
CA SER A 159 2.82 -1.88 13.67
C SER A 159 2.19 -1.22 12.46
N ALA A 160 2.26 -1.87 11.32
CA ALA A 160 1.71 -1.38 10.07
C ALA A 160 0.46 -2.17 9.66
N PHE A 161 -0.43 -1.49 8.96
CA PHE A 161 -1.73 -2.00 8.54
C PHE A 161 -1.98 -1.76 7.06
N ALA A 162 -2.51 -2.77 6.37
CA ALA A 162 -2.95 -2.66 4.98
C ALA A 162 -4.42 -3.11 4.90
N PHE A 163 -5.29 -2.19 4.52
CA PHE A 163 -6.70 -2.46 4.28
C PHE A 163 -6.95 -2.48 2.78
N MET A 164 -7.38 -3.63 2.26
CA MET A 164 -7.69 -3.84 0.85
C MET A 164 -9.20 -3.98 0.73
N PHE A 165 -9.85 -2.88 0.32
CA PHE A 165 -11.30 -2.83 0.16
C PHE A 165 -11.70 -3.21 -1.25
N TYR A 166 -12.66 -4.13 -1.40
CA TYR A 166 -13.32 -4.44 -2.66
C TYR A 166 -14.78 -3.97 -2.64
N ARG A 167 -15.36 -3.76 -3.82
CA ARG A 167 -16.71 -3.18 -3.93
C ARG A 167 -17.77 -4.12 -3.45
N ARG A 168 -18.72 -3.58 -2.70
CA ARG A 168 -19.98 -4.24 -2.37
C ARG A 168 -20.82 -4.40 -3.64
N ASN A 169 -21.50 -5.56 -3.80
CA ASN A 169 -22.47 -5.85 -4.88
C ASN A 169 -21.93 -5.84 -6.33
N ARG A 170 -20.66 -5.93 -6.57
CA ARG A 170 -20.15 -6.26 -7.89
C ARG A 170 -19.92 -7.76 -7.96
N LEU A 171 -20.40 -8.41 -9.03
CA LEU A 171 -19.94 -9.75 -9.37
C LEU A 171 -18.42 -9.65 -9.55
N ILE A 172 -17.71 -10.00 -8.48
CA ILE A 172 -16.25 -10.06 -8.51
C ILE A 172 -15.95 -11.14 -9.55
N SER A 173 -15.18 -10.82 -10.59
CA SER A 173 -14.80 -11.84 -11.55
C SER A 173 -14.06 -12.96 -10.80
N GLU A 174 -14.24 -14.22 -11.23
CA GLU A 174 -13.52 -15.36 -10.61
C GLU A 174 -12.02 -15.12 -10.50
N VAL A 175 -11.45 -14.37 -11.45
CA VAL A 175 -10.03 -13.98 -11.45
C VAL A 175 -9.70 -13.00 -10.33
N ALA A 176 -10.58 -12.03 -10.06
CA ALA A 176 -10.38 -11.07 -8.96
C ALA A 176 -10.60 -11.75 -7.61
N GLU A 177 -11.58 -12.63 -7.48
CA GLU A 177 -11.79 -13.43 -6.26
C GLU A 177 -10.62 -14.34 -5.97
N LYS A 178 -10.10 -15.07 -6.95
CA LYS A 178 -8.90 -15.90 -6.81
C LYS A 178 -7.69 -15.08 -6.39
N ARG A 179 -7.53 -13.85 -6.92
CA ARG A 179 -6.44 -12.93 -6.52
C ARG A 179 -6.57 -12.47 -5.07
N LEU A 180 -7.74 -12.02 -4.66
CA LEU A 180 -7.98 -11.56 -3.30
C LEU A 180 -7.82 -12.70 -2.29
N ARG A 181 -8.28 -13.90 -2.65
CA ARG A 181 -8.08 -15.14 -1.86
C ARG A 181 -6.60 -15.48 -1.76
N ALA A 182 -5.86 -15.46 -2.87
CA ALA A 182 -4.42 -15.73 -2.88
C ALA A 182 -3.64 -14.74 -2.01
N ILE A 183 -4.01 -13.45 -2.03
CA ILE A 183 -3.42 -12.45 -1.13
C ILE A 183 -3.69 -12.82 0.33
N LYS A 184 -4.94 -13.13 0.66
CA LYS A 184 -5.33 -13.49 2.02
C LYS A 184 -4.60 -14.75 2.50
N GLU A 185 -4.54 -15.78 1.68
CA GLU A 185 -3.87 -17.05 2.00
C GLU A 185 -2.34 -16.88 2.06
N TYR A 186 -1.74 -16.24 1.07
CA TYR A 186 -0.29 -16.03 1.03
C TYR A 186 0.21 -15.17 2.19
N LEU A 187 -0.55 -14.15 2.58
CA LEU A 187 -0.20 -13.28 3.70
C LEU A 187 -0.47 -13.93 5.06
N SER A 188 -1.45 -14.86 5.16
CA SER A 188 -1.65 -15.65 6.37
C SER A 188 -0.56 -16.70 6.55
N LEU A 189 -0.02 -17.25 5.47
CA LEU A 189 1.09 -18.21 5.52
C LEU A 189 2.42 -17.58 5.98
N ILE A 190 2.66 -16.31 5.66
CA ILE A 190 3.83 -15.57 6.15
C ILE A 190 3.77 -15.37 7.68
N HIS A 191 2.58 -15.27 8.26
CA HIS A 191 2.42 -15.24 9.72
C HIS A 191 2.68 -16.57 10.41
N ILE A 192 2.56 -17.70 9.70
CA ILE A 192 2.80 -19.04 10.25
C ILE A 192 4.30 -19.42 10.22
N SER A 193 5.08 -18.79 9.35
CA SER A 193 6.51 -19.10 9.19
C SER A 193 7.45 -18.35 10.13
N GLU A 194 6.97 -17.44 10.98
CA GLU A 194 7.78 -16.91 12.08
C GLU A 194 7.83 -17.96 13.20
N PRO A 195 9.03 -18.53 13.51
CA PRO A 195 9.14 -19.46 14.62
C PRO A 195 8.85 -18.72 15.91
N THR A 196 7.73 -19.08 16.56
CA THR A 196 7.44 -18.70 17.93
C THR A 196 8.61 -19.20 18.79
N ARG A 197 9.57 -18.36 19.09
CA ARG A 197 10.50 -18.64 20.18
C ARG A 197 9.72 -18.58 21.46
N LEU A 198 9.23 -19.75 21.87
CA LEU A 198 8.80 -20.00 23.24
C LEU A 198 9.98 -19.74 24.17
N ARG A 199 9.81 -18.76 25.02
CA ARG A 199 10.45 -18.69 26.34
C ARG A 199 9.40 -18.41 27.37
#